data_4c682332612474a36afc1d2b8047df21
#
_entry.id   4c682332612474a36afc1d2b8047df21
#
_cell.length_a   1.000
_cell.length_b   1.000
_cell.length_c   1.000
_cell.angle_alpha   90.00
_cell.angle_beta   90.00
_cell.angle_gamma   90.00
#
_symmetry.space_group_name_H-M   'P 1'
#
loop_
_entity.id
_entity.type
_entity.pdbx_description
1 polymer ?
#
loop_
_entity_poly.entity_id
_entity_poly.type
_entity_poly.pdbx_seq_one_letter_code
_entity_poly.pdbx_strand_id
1 'polypeptide(L)'
;MMLYRSYKEIDTLQWNELVQKSDTATWFQTPEAYALFASLPDEFKPFVYGVSENGQLSGIIVGYITQEKNRLKQFFTRRAIIIGGPLLDAEISSEALSALLQIVRCELSKQAIYIETRNFNDYSRWKDIFRAQGFSYQPHLNFHIHTANIEEMERNIGKNRKRDIKTTIRDGVVPVMQPTMEQVGEFYSILRNLYKTKVKTPLLSWNFFEHLYKTSDGHFFLTEYRGRIIGGTVCVCLENKAVYEWFVCGEDGLYEHIFPSSYATYLGIRYAAENDYPIFDMMGAGKPDEAYGVRDFKARFGGEQVEHGRFLCVCQSLLYNIGKIGVKLLKKK
;
A
#
# COMPACT_ATOMS: atom_id res chain seq x y z
N MET A 1 -7.30 22.28 21.28
CA MET A 1 -6.71 21.71 20.06
C MET A 1 -5.24 22.04 19.99
N MET A 2 -4.37 21.07 19.75
CA MET A 2 -2.92 21.25 19.58
C MET A 2 -2.49 20.56 18.27
N LEU A 3 -1.53 21.15 17.55
CA LEU A 3 -0.98 20.61 16.32
C LEU A 3 0.45 20.16 16.52
N TYR A 4 0.77 18.96 16.02
CA TYR A 4 2.10 18.36 16.05
C TYR A 4 2.71 18.34 14.64
N ARG A 5 4.00 18.62 14.52
CA ARG A 5 4.70 18.78 13.24
C ARG A 5 5.81 17.77 13.00
N SER A 6 6.10 16.98 14.00
CA SER A 6 7.20 16.00 13.94
C SER A 6 6.93 14.79 14.82
N TYR A 7 7.60 13.69 14.52
CA TYR A 7 7.57 12.45 15.30
C TYR A 7 7.89 12.70 16.79
N LYS A 8 8.83 13.61 17.07
CA LYS A 8 9.29 13.89 18.45
C LYS A 8 8.25 14.57 19.33
N GLU A 9 7.25 15.19 18.73
CA GLU A 9 6.19 15.91 19.44
C GLU A 9 4.99 15.01 19.76
N ILE A 10 4.88 13.85 19.11
CA ILE A 10 3.74 12.93 19.25
C ILE A 10 4.10 11.86 20.26
N ASP A 11 3.25 11.68 21.26
CA ASP A 11 3.35 10.59 22.23
C ASP A 11 3.02 9.25 21.50
N THR A 12 3.98 8.33 21.48
CA THR A 12 3.85 7.04 20.81
C THR A 12 2.76 6.17 21.47
N LEU A 13 2.50 6.31 22.77
CA LEU A 13 1.41 5.59 23.43
C LEU A 13 0.05 6.06 22.91
N GLN A 14 -0.19 7.37 22.87
CA GLN A 14 -1.42 7.92 22.30
C GLN A 14 -1.56 7.60 20.80
N TRP A 15 -0.44 7.53 20.06
CA TRP A 15 -0.48 7.12 18.67
C TRP A 15 -0.95 5.66 18.51
N ASN A 16 -0.39 4.73 19.28
CA ASN A 16 -0.79 3.34 19.28
C ASN A 16 -2.25 3.16 19.73
N GLU A 17 -2.71 3.89 20.73
CA GLU A 17 -4.11 3.91 21.16
C GLU A 17 -5.03 4.35 20.01
N LEU A 18 -4.65 5.40 19.28
CA LEU A 18 -5.42 5.85 18.12
C LEU A 18 -5.42 4.81 16.98
N VAL A 19 -4.30 4.10 16.73
CA VAL A 19 -4.23 2.99 15.77
C VAL A 19 -5.21 1.87 16.14
N GLN A 20 -5.26 1.48 17.40
CA GLN A 20 -6.16 0.42 17.87
C GLN A 20 -7.64 0.82 17.76
N LYS A 21 -7.97 2.06 18.12
CA LYS A 21 -9.33 2.58 18.21
C LYS A 21 -9.93 2.95 16.85
N SER A 22 -9.12 3.44 15.92
CA SER A 22 -9.59 4.04 14.67
C SER A 22 -10.08 3.02 13.66
N ASP A 23 -11.24 3.30 13.04
CA ASP A 23 -11.76 2.52 11.91
C ASP A 23 -11.00 2.79 10.60
N THR A 24 -10.22 3.89 10.56
CA THR A 24 -9.38 4.22 9.39
C THR A 24 -7.96 3.68 9.51
N ALA A 25 -7.65 2.92 10.58
CA ALA A 25 -6.31 2.42 10.84
C ALA A 25 -5.85 1.39 9.78
N THR A 26 -4.61 1.56 9.36
CA THR A 26 -3.86 0.61 8.54
C THR A 26 -2.43 0.51 9.06
N TRP A 27 -1.69 -0.53 8.68
CA TRP A 27 -0.27 -0.63 9.05
C TRP A 27 0.54 0.61 8.61
N PHE A 28 0.20 1.22 7.48
CA PHE A 28 0.93 2.35 6.91
C PHE A 28 0.84 3.65 7.71
N GLN A 29 0.03 3.69 8.74
CA GLN A 29 -0.16 4.85 9.63
C GLN A 29 0.45 4.64 11.01
N THR A 30 1.13 3.49 11.24
CA THR A 30 1.75 3.14 12.53
C THR A 30 3.12 3.80 12.72
N PRO A 31 3.62 3.87 13.97
CA PRO A 31 5.00 4.26 14.25
C PRO A 31 6.04 3.40 13.52
N GLU A 32 5.78 2.09 13.36
CA GLU A 32 6.64 1.12 12.68
C GLU A 32 6.78 1.44 11.19
N ALA A 33 5.66 1.78 10.53
CA ALA A 33 5.69 2.23 9.13
C ALA A 33 6.50 3.52 8.96
N TYR A 34 6.35 4.49 9.89
CA TYR A 34 7.19 5.68 9.90
C TYR A 34 8.67 5.34 10.06
N ALA A 35 9.00 4.44 11.00
CA ALA A 35 10.37 4.00 11.26
C ALA A 35 10.99 3.29 10.03
N LEU A 36 10.24 2.45 9.32
CA LEU A 36 10.68 1.82 8.09
C LEU A 36 11.09 2.87 7.04
N PHE A 37 10.24 3.87 6.79
CA PHE A 37 10.59 4.94 5.84
C PHE A 37 11.75 5.80 6.32
N ALA A 38 11.89 6.03 7.63
CA ALA A 38 12.98 6.79 8.22
C ALA A 38 14.34 6.06 8.16
N SER A 39 14.33 4.73 8.11
CA SER A 39 15.55 3.93 7.97
C SER A 39 16.19 4.00 6.58
N LEU A 40 15.49 4.57 5.58
CA LEU A 40 15.89 4.64 4.18
C LEU A 40 15.95 6.08 3.64
N PRO A 41 16.81 6.96 4.20
CA PRO A 41 16.81 8.39 3.89
C PRO A 41 17.19 8.74 2.45
N ASP A 42 17.86 7.82 1.74
CA ASP A 42 18.19 7.98 0.30
C ASP A 42 16.97 7.83 -0.61
N GLU A 43 15.89 7.19 -0.13
CA GLU A 43 14.68 6.89 -0.90
C GLU A 43 13.47 7.67 -0.41
N PHE A 44 13.42 7.94 0.90
CA PHE A 44 12.27 8.55 1.55
C PHE A 44 12.69 9.68 2.49
N LYS A 45 11.93 10.76 2.46
CA LYS A 45 11.91 11.75 3.53
C LYS A 45 10.58 11.60 4.26
N PRO A 46 10.53 10.83 5.36
CA PRO A 46 9.27 10.61 6.07
C PRO A 46 8.79 11.90 6.74
N PHE A 47 7.49 11.99 6.91
CA PHE A 47 6.84 13.04 7.69
C PHE A 47 5.70 12.46 8.51
N VAL A 48 5.40 13.12 9.60
CA VAL A 48 4.21 12.89 10.41
C VAL A 48 3.69 14.23 10.93
N TYR A 49 2.38 14.39 10.87
CA TYR A 49 1.64 15.51 11.44
C TYR A 49 0.50 14.97 12.27
N GLY A 50 0.19 15.62 13.38
CA GLY A 50 -0.88 15.20 14.28
C GLY A 50 -1.72 16.36 14.77
N VAL A 51 -2.92 16.03 15.24
CA VAL A 51 -3.80 16.97 15.96
C VAL A 51 -4.40 16.28 17.18
N SER A 52 -4.43 17.02 18.30
CA SER A 52 -5.11 16.57 19.52
C SER A 52 -6.25 17.52 19.90
N GLU A 53 -7.27 16.95 20.51
CA GLU A 53 -8.42 17.64 21.10
C GLU A 53 -8.55 17.18 22.54
N ASN A 54 -8.76 18.12 23.46
CA ASN A 54 -8.90 17.86 24.90
C ASN A 54 -7.74 17.03 25.50
N GLY A 55 -6.52 17.19 24.96
CA GLY A 55 -5.32 16.48 25.41
C GLY A 55 -5.15 15.06 24.85
N GLN A 56 -6.07 14.57 24.00
CA GLN A 56 -5.98 13.28 23.33
C GLN A 56 -5.74 13.42 21.84
N LEU A 57 -4.91 12.56 21.27
CA LEU A 57 -4.60 12.52 19.85
C LEU A 57 -5.84 12.08 19.07
N SER A 58 -6.35 12.94 18.17
CA SER A 58 -7.57 12.69 17.40
C SER A 58 -7.30 12.48 15.90
N GLY A 59 -6.13 12.85 15.41
CA GLY A 59 -5.78 12.62 14.01
C GLY A 59 -4.28 12.63 13.75
N ILE A 60 -3.83 11.73 12.88
CA ILE A 60 -2.43 11.63 12.40
C ILE A 60 -2.40 11.47 10.88
N ILE A 61 -1.42 12.08 10.25
CA ILE A 61 -1.08 11.86 8.85
C ILE A 61 0.39 11.45 8.78
N VAL A 62 0.63 10.21 8.37
CA VAL A 62 1.95 9.64 8.13
C VAL A 62 2.18 9.50 6.63
N GLY A 63 3.39 9.77 6.18
CA GLY A 63 3.76 9.58 4.80
C GLY A 63 5.23 9.87 4.55
N TYR A 64 5.56 9.93 3.27
CA TYR A 64 6.92 10.25 2.84
C TYR A 64 6.93 11.10 1.57
N ILE A 65 8.01 11.88 1.42
CA ILE A 65 8.36 12.51 0.15
C ILE A 65 9.38 11.61 -0.54
N THR A 66 9.14 11.26 -1.80
CA THR A 66 10.08 10.46 -2.60
C THR A 66 11.41 11.18 -2.76
N GLN A 67 12.52 10.45 -2.54
CA GLN A 67 13.88 10.94 -2.70
C GLN A 67 14.55 10.32 -3.94
N GLU A 68 15.39 11.08 -4.59
CA GLU A 68 16.19 10.65 -5.74
C GLU A 68 17.60 11.20 -5.63
N LYS A 69 18.62 10.37 -5.83
CA LYS A 69 20.03 10.79 -5.76
C LYS A 69 20.38 11.86 -6.78
N ASN A 70 19.77 11.83 -7.97
CA ASN A 70 19.96 12.84 -8.99
C ASN A 70 19.07 14.06 -8.71
N ARG A 71 19.68 15.22 -8.44
CA ARG A 71 18.97 16.47 -8.10
C ARG A 71 17.98 16.93 -9.16
N LEU A 72 18.32 16.76 -10.45
CA LEU A 72 17.42 17.14 -11.53
C LEU A 72 16.19 16.22 -11.55
N LYS A 73 16.40 14.90 -11.42
CA LYS A 73 15.32 13.94 -11.32
C LYS A 73 14.46 14.20 -10.09
N GLN A 74 15.08 14.47 -8.92
CA GLN A 74 14.39 14.85 -7.69
C GLN A 74 13.49 16.07 -7.90
N PHE A 75 13.92 17.06 -8.61
CA PHE A 75 13.12 18.26 -8.87
C PHE A 75 11.80 17.95 -9.60
N PHE A 76 11.80 16.97 -10.52
CA PHE A 76 10.63 16.59 -11.31
C PHE A 76 9.82 15.43 -10.73
N THR A 77 10.31 14.70 -9.70
CA THR A 77 9.67 13.48 -9.20
C THR A 77 9.23 13.55 -7.74
N ARG A 78 9.58 14.60 -7.00
CA ARG A 78 9.24 14.75 -5.58
C ARG A 78 7.73 14.83 -5.36
N ARG A 79 7.20 13.86 -4.68
CA ARG A 79 5.77 13.74 -4.36
C ARG A 79 5.62 13.28 -2.92
N ALA A 80 4.64 13.85 -2.23
CA ALA A 80 4.26 13.43 -0.90
C ALA A 80 3.16 12.37 -0.99
N ILE A 81 3.43 11.18 -0.48
CA ILE A 81 2.53 10.02 -0.52
C ILE A 81 2.13 9.66 0.89
N ILE A 82 0.83 9.53 1.11
CA ILE A 82 0.19 9.12 2.35
C ILE A 82 -0.54 7.81 2.03
N ILE A 83 0.06 6.68 2.42
CA ILE A 83 -0.52 5.36 2.18
C ILE A 83 -1.53 5.08 3.30
N GLY A 84 -2.69 4.53 2.96
CA GLY A 84 -3.79 4.23 3.89
C GLY A 84 -4.73 5.42 4.14
N GLY A 85 -4.30 6.66 3.83
CA GLY A 85 -5.01 7.88 4.19
C GLY A 85 -4.67 8.37 5.61
N PRO A 86 -5.36 9.39 6.15
CA PRO A 86 -5.21 9.82 7.53
C PRO A 86 -5.69 8.77 8.54
N LEU A 87 -5.01 8.63 9.65
CA LEU A 87 -5.49 7.93 10.84
C LEU A 87 -6.36 8.90 11.64
N LEU A 88 -7.64 8.62 11.79
CA LEU A 88 -8.60 9.53 12.41
C LEU A 88 -9.38 8.86 13.53
N ASP A 89 -9.59 9.57 14.63
CA ASP A 89 -10.62 9.21 15.61
C ASP A 89 -12.01 9.32 14.95
N ALA A 90 -12.91 8.43 15.31
CA ALA A 90 -14.29 8.47 14.82
C ALA A 90 -15.00 9.78 15.16
N GLU A 91 -14.65 10.40 16.29
CA GLU A 91 -15.26 11.62 16.80
C GLU A 91 -14.43 12.89 16.53
N ILE A 92 -13.42 12.81 15.64
CA ILE A 92 -12.62 13.98 15.27
C ILE A 92 -13.50 15.13 14.78
N SER A 93 -13.32 16.34 15.31
CA SER A 93 -14.06 17.51 14.88
C SER A 93 -13.65 17.95 13.46
N SER A 94 -14.60 18.62 12.77
CA SER A 94 -14.32 19.22 11.45
C SER A 94 -13.20 20.25 11.51
N GLU A 95 -13.12 21.00 12.61
CA GLU A 95 -12.10 22.00 12.87
C GLU A 95 -10.71 21.37 13.03
N ALA A 96 -10.62 20.27 13.79
CA ALA A 96 -9.36 19.56 14.01
C ALA A 96 -8.84 18.91 12.73
N LEU A 97 -9.70 18.21 11.97
CA LEU A 97 -9.32 17.65 10.68
C LEU A 97 -8.92 18.73 9.67
N SER A 98 -9.68 19.86 9.63
CA SER A 98 -9.37 20.99 8.76
C SER A 98 -7.99 21.56 9.08
N ALA A 99 -7.68 21.77 10.37
CA ALA A 99 -6.39 22.27 10.81
C ALA A 99 -5.24 21.30 10.48
N LEU A 100 -5.45 19.98 10.67
CA LEU A 100 -4.49 18.95 10.31
C LEU A 100 -4.20 18.93 8.79
N LEU A 101 -5.22 18.98 7.95
CA LEU A 101 -5.05 19.02 6.48
C LEU A 101 -4.38 20.32 6.03
N GLN A 102 -4.72 21.44 6.66
CA GLN A 102 -4.12 22.75 6.38
C GLN A 102 -2.62 22.75 6.65
N ILE A 103 -2.17 22.25 7.81
CA ILE A 103 -0.74 22.21 8.15
C ILE A 103 0.02 21.29 7.19
N VAL A 104 -0.53 20.11 6.89
CA VAL A 104 0.04 19.17 5.91
C VAL A 104 0.23 19.83 4.56
N ARG A 105 -0.82 20.51 4.05
CA ARG A 105 -0.74 21.25 2.80
C ARG A 105 0.30 22.37 2.83
N CYS A 106 0.32 23.19 3.90
CA CYS A 106 1.24 24.33 4.03
C CYS A 106 2.71 23.88 4.07
N GLU A 107 3.02 22.82 4.80
CA GLU A 107 4.40 22.35 4.95
C GLU A 107 4.89 21.55 3.75
N LEU A 108 4.05 20.66 3.21
CA LEU A 108 4.44 19.80 2.10
C LEU A 108 4.41 20.49 0.73
N SER A 109 3.62 21.55 0.55
CA SER A 109 3.61 22.33 -0.71
C SER A 109 4.96 22.97 -1.03
N LYS A 110 5.79 23.24 -0.03
CA LYS A 110 7.15 23.75 -0.17
C LYS A 110 8.13 22.69 -0.69
N GLN A 111 7.80 21.41 -0.53
CA GLN A 111 8.71 20.29 -0.70
C GLN A 111 8.30 19.31 -1.80
N ALA A 112 7.01 19.23 -2.13
CA ALA A 112 6.46 18.27 -3.10
C ALA A 112 5.71 18.99 -4.24
N ILE A 113 5.63 18.33 -5.38
CA ILE A 113 4.85 18.79 -6.55
C ILE A 113 3.36 18.59 -6.28
N TYR A 114 3.02 17.51 -5.59
CA TYR A 114 1.67 17.19 -5.14
C TYR A 114 1.69 16.33 -3.90
N ILE A 115 0.56 16.31 -3.19
CA ILE A 115 0.28 15.46 -2.03
C ILE A 115 -0.82 14.51 -2.46
N GLU A 116 -0.62 13.20 -2.29
CA GLU A 116 -1.60 12.17 -2.63
C GLU A 116 -1.86 11.26 -1.42
N THR A 117 -3.13 11.14 -1.00
CA THR A 117 -3.55 10.06 -0.12
C THR A 117 -3.97 8.86 -0.97
N ARG A 118 -3.64 7.65 -0.54
CA ARG A 118 -4.08 6.39 -1.13
C ARG A 118 -4.95 5.68 -0.11
N ASN A 119 -6.25 5.90 -0.19
CA ASN A 119 -7.15 5.46 0.85
C ASN A 119 -7.40 3.95 0.75
N PHE A 120 -7.43 3.27 1.90
CA PHE A 120 -7.80 1.86 2.03
C PHE A 120 -9.09 1.69 2.82
N ASN A 121 -9.59 2.77 3.40
CA ASN A 121 -10.86 2.85 4.11
C ASN A 121 -11.74 3.97 3.53
N ASP A 122 -13.01 4.01 3.92
CA ASP A 122 -13.96 5.02 3.47
C ASP A 122 -13.77 6.35 4.21
N TYR A 123 -13.47 7.39 3.46
CA TYR A 123 -13.38 8.78 3.93
C TYR A 123 -14.51 9.66 3.40
N SER A 124 -15.62 9.09 2.93
CA SER A 124 -16.73 9.82 2.31
C SER A 124 -17.30 10.90 3.23
N ARG A 125 -17.41 10.62 4.54
CA ARG A 125 -17.93 11.57 5.55
C ARG A 125 -17.09 12.84 5.69
N TRP A 126 -15.82 12.81 5.34
CA TRP A 126 -14.89 13.94 5.44
C TRP A 126 -14.54 14.58 4.09
N LYS A 127 -15.15 14.11 3.00
CA LYS A 127 -14.81 14.51 1.63
C LYS A 127 -14.91 16.03 1.40
N ASP A 128 -15.89 16.69 2.01
CA ASP A 128 -16.04 18.13 1.89
C ASP A 128 -14.99 18.92 2.65
N ILE A 129 -14.51 18.40 3.79
CA ILE A 129 -13.38 18.99 4.53
C ILE A 129 -12.10 18.90 3.70
N PHE A 130 -11.82 17.73 3.10
CA PHE A 130 -10.69 17.59 2.18
C PHE A 130 -10.77 18.58 1.01
N ARG A 131 -11.95 18.72 0.40
CA ARG A 131 -12.17 19.67 -0.69
C ARG A 131 -11.93 21.12 -0.26
N ALA A 132 -12.44 21.53 0.89
CA ALA A 132 -12.24 22.86 1.45
C ALA A 132 -10.75 23.17 1.70
N GLN A 133 -9.93 22.14 2.02
CA GLN A 133 -8.48 22.26 2.17
C GLN A 133 -7.70 22.09 0.87
N GLY A 134 -8.37 22.07 -0.30
CA GLY A 134 -7.75 22.04 -1.64
C GLY A 134 -7.34 20.66 -2.14
N PHE A 135 -7.89 19.60 -1.56
CA PHE A 135 -7.72 18.23 -2.05
C PHE A 135 -8.90 17.84 -2.95
N SER A 136 -8.60 17.33 -4.14
CA SER A 136 -9.61 16.80 -5.07
C SER A 136 -9.71 15.28 -4.93
N TYR A 137 -10.92 14.76 -4.88
CA TYR A 137 -11.15 13.31 -4.87
C TYR A 137 -10.91 12.74 -6.26
N GLN A 138 -10.21 11.60 -6.29
CA GLN A 138 -9.90 10.81 -7.48
C GLN A 138 -10.42 9.39 -7.27
N PRO A 139 -11.43 8.90 -8.03
CA PRO A 139 -11.89 7.53 -7.93
C PRO A 139 -10.75 6.52 -8.13
N HIS A 140 -10.68 5.53 -7.26
CA HIS A 140 -9.70 4.45 -7.34
C HIS A 140 -10.23 3.21 -6.65
N LEU A 141 -10.17 2.08 -7.37
CA LEU A 141 -10.71 0.82 -6.91
C LEU A 141 -9.70 0.04 -6.08
N ASN A 142 -10.21 -0.84 -5.24
CA ASN A 142 -9.49 -1.82 -4.46
C ASN A 142 -10.31 -3.11 -4.36
N PHE A 143 -9.75 -4.21 -3.84
CA PHE A 143 -10.45 -5.45 -3.53
C PHE A 143 -10.17 -5.87 -2.10
N HIS A 144 -11.22 -6.15 -1.35
CA HIS A 144 -11.18 -6.73 -0.02
C HIS A 144 -11.67 -8.18 -0.07
N ILE A 145 -10.84 -9.11 0.38
CA ILE A 145 -11.23 -10.50 0.60
C ILE A 145 -11.61 -10.63 2.07
N HIS A 146 -12.85 -10.99 2.35
CA HIS A 146 -13.29 -11.29 3.71
C HIS A 146 -12.74 -12.65 4.14
N THR A 147 -11.93 -12.68 5.18
CA THR A 147 -11.17 -13.85 5.64
C THR A 147 -11.62 -14.41 6.99
N ALA A 148 -12.55 -13.75 7.66
CA ALA A 148 -13.08 -14.19 8.94
C ALA A 148 -13.77 -15.58 8.91
N ASN A 149 -14.24 -16.01 7.74
CA ASN A 149 -14.78 -17.35 7.52
C ASN A 149 -14.03 -18.02 6.36
N ILE A 150 -13.16 -18.97 6.68
CA ILE A 150 -12.29 -19.63 5.70
C ILE A 150 -13.07 -20.43 4.65
N GLU A 151 -14.20 -21.09 5.04
CA GLU A 151 -15.00 -21.88 4.10
C GLU A 151 -15.72 -20.98 3.09
N GLU A 152 -16.21 -19.84 3.56
CA GLU A 152 -16.85 -18.86 2.71
C GLU A 152 -15.82 -18.18 1.77
N MET A 153 -14.69 -17.78 2.28
CA MET A 153 -13.58 -17.25 1.50
C MET A 153 -13.18 -18.23 0.40
N GLU A 154 -12.94 -19.50 0.74
CA GLU A 154 -12.62 -20.55 -0.23
C GLU A 154 -13.73 -20.74 -1.27
N ARG A 155 -15.01 -20.72 -0.86
CA ARG A 155 -16.15 -20.86 -1.77
C ARG A 155 -16.22 -19.73 -2.79
N ASN A 156 -15.91 -18.51 -2.37
CA ASN A 156 -16.00 -17.30 -3.20
C ASN A 156 -14.89 -17.18 -4.26
N ILE A 157 -13.75 -17.85 -4.08
CA ILE A 157 -12.69 -17.88 -5.12
C ILE A 157 -13.26 -18.45 -6.42
N GLY A 158 -13.03 -17.76 -7.54
CA GLY A 158 -13.53 -18.15 -8.85
C GLY A 158 -13.04 -19.53 -9.32
N LYS A 159 -13.89 -20.31 -10.00
CA LYS A 159 -13.60 -21.69 -10.42
C LYS A 159 -12.27 -21.84 -11.17
N ASN A 160 -11.99 -20.94 -12.11
CA ASN A 160 -10.73 -20.95 -12.85
C ASN A 160 -9.54 -20.68 -11.95
N ARG A 161 -9.66 -19.75 -11.02
CA ARG A 161 -8.59 -19.45 -10.04
C ARG A 161 -8.30 -20.63 -9.12
N LYS A 162 -9.35 -21.31 -8.64
CA LYS A 162 -9.21 -22.55 -7.86
C LYS A 162 -8.49 -23.63 -8.66
N ARG A 163 -8.85 -23.80 -9.94
CA ARG A 163 -8.19 -24.77 -10.82
C ARG A 163 -6.71 -24.42 -10.99
N ASP A 164 -6.39 -23.14 -11.28
CA ASP A 164 -5.03 -22.67 -11.50
C ASP A 164 -4.15 -22.91 -10.27
N ILE A 165 -4.67 -22.63 -9.06
CA ILE A 165 -3.98 -22.90 -7.79
C ILE A 165 -3.77 -24.42 -7.62
N LYS A 166 -4.83 -25.23 -7.78
CA LYS A 166 -4.76 -26.69 -7.62
C LYS A 166 -3.77 -27.34 -8.59
N THR A 167 -3.75 -26.91 -9.85
CA THR A 167 -2.79 -27.43 -10.84
C THR A 167 -1.37 -27.03 -10.47
N THR A 168 -1.15 -25.78 -10.03
CA THR A 168 0.16 -25.30 -9.59
C THR A 168 0.73 -26.15 -8.44
N ILE A 169 -0.11 -26.45 -7.44
CA ILE A 169 0.27 -27.33 -6.30
C ILE A 169 0.54 -28.76 -6.79
N ARG A 170 -0.38 -29.34 -7.58
CA ARG A 170 -0.25 -30.70 -8.11
C ARG A 170 1.02 -30.88 -8.93
N ASP A 171 1.41 -29.86 -9.71
CA ASP A 171 2.55 -29.91 -10.61
C ASP A 171 3.89 -29.60 -9.87
N GLY A 172 3.86 -29.56 -8.54
CA GLY A 172 5.04 -29.62 -7.66
C GLY A 172 5.57 -28.26 -7.21
N VAL A 173 4.78 -27.18 -7.30
CA VAL A 173 5.15 -25.91 -6.67
C VAL A 173 4.87 -25.99 -5.17
N VAL A 174 5.86 -25.65 -4.36
CA VAL A 174 5.76 -25.65 -2.91
C VAL A 174 5.75 -24.24 -2.34
N PRO A 175 5.02 -24.00 -1.23
CA PRO A 175 5.03 -22.72 -0.54
C PRO A 175 6.27 -22.56 0.32
N VAL A 176 6.86 -21.35 0.35
CA VAL A 176 7.91 -20.95 1.27
C VAL A 176 7.38 -19.83 2.15
N MET A 177 6.97 -20.18 3.36
CA MET A 177 6.32 -19.25 4.30
C MET A 177 7.31 -18.50 5.18
N GLN A 178 8.53 -19.01 5.32
CA GLN A 178 9.65 -18.41 6.06
C GLN A 178 10.91 -18.44 5.17
N PRO A 179 10.96 -17.57 4.13
CA PRO A 179 12.08 -17.59 3.20
C PRO A 179 13.37 -17.11 3.86
N THR A 180 14.50 -17.57 3.34
CA THR A 180 15.80 -16.99 3.64
C THR A 180 15.98 -15.65 2.92
N MET A 181 16.96 -14.84 3.36
CA MET A 181 17.30 -13.57 2.67
C MET A 181 17.70 -13.81 1.19
N GLU A 182 18.33 -14.95 0.88
CA GLU A 182 18.69 -15.34 -0.48
C GLU A 182 17.44 -15.56 -1.34
N GLN A 183 16.45 -16.30 -0.83
CA GLN A 183 15.18 -16.53 -1.50
C GLN A 183 14.37 -15.22 -1.70
N VAL A 184 14.44 -14.30 -0.73
CA VAL A 184 13.87 -12.94 -0.91
C VAL A 184 14.60 -12.18 -2.02
N GLY A 185 15.92 -12.37 -2.16
CA GLY A 185 16.72 -11.81 -3.26
C GLY A 185 16.32 -12.36 -4.64
N GLU A 186 16.03 -13.66 -4.73
CA GLU A 186 15.50 -14.28 -5.96
C GLU A 186 14.14 -13.67 -6.31
N PHE A 187 13.21 -13.61 -5.36
CA PHE A 187 11.91 -12.96 -5.55
C PHE A 187 12.05 -11.50 -6.00
N TYR A 188 12.90 -10.71 -5.36
CA TYR A 188 13.14 -9.32 -5.75
C TYR A 188 13.65 -9.21 -7.20
N SER A 189 14.44 -10.16 -7.66
CA SER A 189 14.92 -10.18 -9.04
C SER A 189 13.79 -10.39 -10.05
N ILE A 190 12.83 -11.27 -9.75
CA ILE A 190 11.61 -11.48 -10.55
C ILE A 190 10.77 -10.19 -10.56
N LEU A 191 10.53 -9.61 -9.38
CA LEU A 191 9.77 -8.38 -9.22
C LEU A 191 10.40 -7.22 -9.99
N ARG A 192 11.72 -7.05 -9.91
CA ARG A 192 12.48 -6.04 -10.64
C ARG A 192 12.35 -6.20 -12.15
N ASN A 193 12.39 -7.43 -12.64
CA ASN A 193 12.18 -7.73 -14.06
C ASN A 193 10.75 -7.36 -14.50
N LEU A 194 9.73 -7.71 -13.70
CA LEU A 194 8.34 -7.35 -13.95
C LEU A 194 8.17 -5.83 -14.05
N TYR A 195 8.74 -5.07 -13.11
CA TYR A 195 8.64 -3.62 -13.11
C TYR A 195 9.37 -2.98 -14.30
N LYS A 196 10.51 -3.52 -14.69
CA LYS A 196 11.28 -3.05 -15.86
C LYS A 196 10.55 -3.31 -17.18
N THR A 197 9.92 -4.46 -17.33
CA THR A 197 9.36 -4.92 -18.63
C THR A 197 7.89 -4.58 -18.82
N LYS A 198 7.07 -4.74 -17.77
CA LYS A 198 5.59 -4.61 -17.87
C LYS A 198 5.03 -3.41 -17.12
N VAL A 199 5.42 -3.20 -15.85
CA VAL A 199 4.82 -2.14 -15.02
C VAL A 199 5.35 -0.77 -15.42
N LYS A 200 6.62 -0.67 -15.80
CA LYS A 200 7.29 0.56 -16.30
C LYS A 200 7.20 1.74 -15.34
N THR A 201 7.14 1.46 -14.03
CA THR A 201 7.23 2.46 -12.96
C THR A 201 8.41 2.13 -12.05
N PRO A 202 8.97 3.10 -11.31
CA PRO A 202 10.05 2.82 -10.36
C PRO A 202 9.59 1.80 -9.31
N LEU A 203 10.42 0.76 -9.10
CA LEU A 203 10.32 -0.15 -7.98
C LEU A 203 11.17 0.39 -6.83
N LEU A 204 10.77 0.12 -5.60
CA LEU A 204 11.58 0.37 -4.42
C LEU A 204 12.88 -0.46 -4.49
N SER A 205 13.94 0.06 -3.87
CA SER A 205 15.26 -0.60 -3.94
C SER A 205 15.31 -1.92 -3.19
N TRP A 206 16.39 -2.68 -3.40
CA TRP A 206 16.67 -3.88 -2.60
C TRP A 206 16.74 -3.56 -1.10
N ASN A 207 17.35 -2.42 -0.73
CA ASN A 207 17.46 -2.02 0.67
C ASN A 207 16.10 -1.92 1.36
N PHE A 208 15.06 -1.48 0.66
CA PHE A 208 13.70 -1.46 1.20
C PHE A 208 13.20 -2.87 1.55
N PHE A 209 13.34 -3.83 0.63
CA PHE A 209 12.91 -5.21 0.86
C PHE A 209 13.74 -5.89 1.95
N GLU A 210 15.04 -5.64 1.98
CA GLU A 210 15.93 -6.14 3.02
C GLU A 210 15.57 -5.60 4.41
N HIS A 211 15.26 -4.29 4.54
CA HIS A 211 14.82 -3.70 5.80
C HIS A 211 13.46 -4.25 6.23
N LEU A 212 12.50 -4.31 5.30
CA LEU A 212 11.17 -4.86 5.59
C LEU A 212 11.24 -6.34 6.02
N TYR A 213 12.11 -7.14 5.40
CA TYR A 213 12.33 -8.53 5.80
C TYR A 213 12.93 -8.67 7.21
N LYS A 214 13.82 -7.75 7.61
CA LYS A 214 14.46 -7.76 8.94
C LYS A 214 13.52 -7.30 10.05
N THR A 215 12.40 -6.66 9.73
CA THR A 215 11.36 -6.30 10.69
C THR A 215 10.36 -7.43 10.85
N SER A 216 9.66 -7.49 11.97
CA SER A 216 8.55 -8.44 12.18
C SER A 216 7.31 -8.10 11.35
N ASP A 217 7.28 -6.92 10.70
CA ASP A 217 6.12 -6.41 9.99
C ASP A 217 6.00 -6.94 8.55
N GLY A 218 7.13 -7.34 7.96
CA GLY A 218 7.19 -7.84 6.57
C GLY A 218 6.95 -9.35 6.48
N HIS A 219 5.84 -9.75 5.87
CA HIS A 219 5.50 -11.14 5.59
C HIS A 219 5.75 -11.46 4.13
N PHE A 220 6.64 -12.43 3.88
CA PHE A 220 7.02 -12.85 2.53
C PHE A 220 6.52 -14.28 2.29
N PHE A 221 5.54 -14.45 1.42
CA PHE A 221 5.01 -15.75 1.02
C PHE A 221 5.48 -16.05 -0.39
N LEU A 222 6.44 -16.97 -0.52
CA LEU A 222 7.07 -17.26 -1.80
C LEU A 222 6.61 -18.61 -2.35
N THR A 223 6.78 -18.79 -3.65
CA THR A 223 6.47 -20.03 -4.35
C THR A 223 7.74 -20.56 -4.99
N GLU A 224 8.10 -21.80 -4.65
CA GLU A 224 9.30 -22.47 -5.13
C GLU A 224 8.95 -23.62 -6.08
N TYR A 225 9.69 -23.76 -7.15
CA TYR A 225 9.59 -24.86 -8.10
C TYR A 225 10.97 -25.35 -8.50
N ARG A 226 11.23 -26.65 -8.29
CA ARG A 226 12.53 -27.32 -8.61
C ARG A 226 13.73 -26.59 -7.98
N GLY A 227 13.62 -26.20 -6.72
CA GLY A 227 14.67 -25.52 -5.96
C GLY A 227 14.93 -24.06 -6.35
N ARG A 228 14.00 -23.41 -7.06
CA ARG A 228 14.06 -21.98 -7.42
C ARG A 228 12.80 -21.25 -6.99
N ILE A 229 12.94 -20.04 -6.53
CA ILE A 229 11.80 -19.14 -6.34
C ILE A 229 11.29 -18.69 -7.72
N ILE A 230 9.99 -18.89 -7.96
CA ILE A 230 9.32 -18.52 -9.22
C ILE A 230 8.23 -17.47 -9.03
N GLY A 231 7.96 -17.06 -7.81
CA GLY A 231 7.00 -16.01 -7.50
C GLY A 231 6.86 -15.80 -6.01
N GLY A 232 6.02 -14.83 -5.64
CA GLY A 232 5.77 -14.52 -4.24
C GLY A 232 4.87 -13.32 -4.08
N THR A 233 4.40 -13.11 -2.85
CA THR A 233 3.75 -11.89 -2.40
C THR A 233 4.43 -11.37 -1.13
N VAL A 234 4.43 -10.04 -0.97
CA VAL A 234 4.93 -9.35 0.23
C VAL A 234 3.78 -8.60 0.85
N CYS A 235 3.51 -8.91 2.10
CA CYS A 235 2.42 -8.33 2.86
C CYS A 235 2.95 -7.60 4.11
N VAL A 236 2.16 -6.66 4.60
CA VAL A 236 2.25 -6.08 5.94
C VAL A 236 0.91 -6.24 6.63
N CYS A 237 0.92 -6.32 7.97
CA CYS A 237 -0.28 -6.65 8.72
C CYS A 237 -0.55 -5.61 9.81
N LEU A 238 -1.81 -5.28 10.03
CA LEU A 238 -2.26 -4.60 11.23
C LEU A 238 -3.19 -5.53 11.99
N GLU A 239 -2.80 -5.91 13.19
CA GLU A 239 -3.54 -6.85 14.05
C GLU A 239 -5.00 -6.43 14.20
N ASN A 240 -5.93 -7.40 14.16
CA ASN A 240 -7.37 -7.20 14.22
C ASN A 240 -7.98 -6.32 13.11
N LYS A 241 -7.22 -5.95 12.08
CA LYS A 241 -7.68 -5.10 10.96
C LYS A 241 -7.52 -5.81 9.62
N ALA A 242 -6.30 -5.90 9.09
CA ALA A 242 -6.11 -6.47 7.77
C ALA A 242 -4.66 -6.92 7.49
N VAL A 243 -4.53 -7.82 6.51
CA VAL A 243 -3.29 -8.10 5.79
C VAL A 243 -3.33 -7.33 4.47
N TYR A 244 -2.28 -6.56 4.17
CA TYR A 244 -2.16 -5.72 2.96
C TYR A 244 -1.16 -6.33 1.98
N GLU A 245 -1.61 -6.71 0.77
CA GLU A 245 -0.76 -7.25 -0.30
C GLU A 245 0.01 -6.12 -1.00
N TRP A 246 1.20 -5.79 -0.53
CA TRP A 246 1.96 -4.65 -1.04
C TRP A 246 2.63 -4.92 -2.39
N PHE A 247 3.19 -6.11 -2.58
CA PHE A 247 3.80 -6.53 -3.83
C PHE A 247 3.45 -7.99 -4.12
N VAL A 248 3.18 -8.28 -5.38
CA VAL A 248 3.01 -9.65 -5.87
C VAL A 248 3.60 -9.77 -7.26
N CYS A 249 4.30 -10.88 -7.53
CA CYS A 249 4.76 -11.23 -8.85
C CYS A 249 4.98 -12.74 -8.98
N GLY A 250 5.09 -13.19 -10.22
CA GLY A 250 5.47 -14.56 -10.55
C GLY A 250 5.94 -14.66 -12.00
N GLU A 251 6.65 -15.72 -12.29
CA GLU A 251 7.06 -16.13 -13.64
C GLU A 251 5.87 -16.79 -14.39
N ASP A 252 4.68 -16.15 -14.34
CA ASP A 252 3.48 -16.64 -14.97
C ASP A 252 3.66 -16.77 -16.50
N GLY A 253 3.30 -17.94 -17.04
CA GLY A 253 3.43 -18.25 -18.46
C GLY A 253 4.80 -18.79 -18.89
N LEU A 254 5.78 -18.88 -17.96
CA LEU A 254 7.06 -19.53 -18.23
C LEU A 254 6.96 -21.06 -18.16
N TYR A 255 6.10 -21.54 -17.28
CA TYR A 255 5.84 -22.96 -17.07
C TYR A 255 4.38 -23.28 -17.42
N GLU A 256 4.16 -24.39 -18.16
CA GLU A 256 2.81 -24.82 -18.52
C GLU A 256 2.02 -25.21 -17.26
N HIS A 257 0.79 -24.71 -17.15
CA HIS A 257 -0.14 -24.98 -16.03
C HIS A 257 0.33 -24.55 -14.64
N ILE A 258 1.41 -23.78 -14.52
CA ILE A 258 1.92 -23.22 -13.26
C ILE A 258 1.64 -21.71 -13.21
N PHE A 259 0.97 -21.24 -12.15
CA PHE A 259 0.51 -19.87 -11.95
C PHE A 259 1.06 -19.32 -10.62
N PRO A 260 2.37 -19.00 -10.54
CA PRO A 260 3.02 -18.69 -9.28
C PRO A 260 2.48 -17.43 -8.60
N SER A 261 2.14 -16.36 -9.34
CA SER A 261 1.53 -15.16 -8.73
C SER A 261 0.16 -15.47 -8.12
N SER A 262 -0.62 -16.34 -8.76
CA SER A 262 -1.93 -16.74 -8.24
C SER A 262 -1.83 -17.56 -6.97
N TYR A 263 -0.85 -18.45 -6.90
CA TYR A 263 -0.60 -19.25 -5.73
C TYR A 263 -0.03 -18.40 -4.59
N ALA A 264 0.90 -17.48 -4.87
CA ALA A 264 1.44 -16.57 -3.87
C ALA A 264 0.36 -15.69 -3.22
N THR A 265 -0.51 -15.04 -4.01
CA THR A 265 -1.65 -14.29 -3.47
C THR A 265 -2.55 -15.16 -2.61
N TYR A 266 -2.83 -16.40 -3.05
CA TYR A 266 -3.62 -17.34 -2.27
C TYR A 266 -2.98 -17.70 -0.92
N LEU A 267 -1.64 -17.85 -0.87
CA LEU A 267 -0.92 -18.05 0.40
C LEU A 267 -1.12 -16.87 1.36
N GLY A 268 -1.06 -15.63 0.87
CA GLY A 268 -1.36 -14.44 1.68
C GLY A 268 -2.80 -14.41 2.19
N ILE A 269 -3.78 -14.75 1.34
CA ILE A 269 -5.20 -14.84 1.72
C ILE A 269 -5.39 -15.92 2.79
N ARG A 270 -4.78 -17.10 2.61
CA ARG A 270 -4.82 -18.19 3.58
C ARG A 270 -4.20 -17.79 4.91
N TYR A 271 -3.05 -17.13 4.87
CA TYR A 271 -2.40 -16.59 6.07
C TYR A 271 -3.33 -15.65 6.83
N ALA A 272 -4.02 -14.74 6.15
CA ALA A 272 -4.99 -13.85 6.79
C ALA A 272 -6.11 -14.62 7.49
N ALA A 273 -6.70 -15.63 6.81
CA ALA A 273 -7.77 -16.44 7.37
C ALA A 273 -7.31 -17.33 8.54
N GLU A 274 -6.10 -17.88 8.48
CA GLU A 274 -5.54 -18.77 9.49
C GLU A 274 -5.02 -18.03 10.74
N ASN A 275 -4.85 -16.70 10.65
CA ASN A 275 -4.38 -15.85 11.75
C ASN A 275 -5.43 -14.80 12.17
N ASP A 276 -6.72 -15.08 11.95
CA ASP A 276 -7.86 -14.28 12.40
C ASP A 276 -7.90 -12.82 11.93
N TYR A 277 -7.23 -12.50 10.82
CA TYR A 277 -7.41 -11.20 10.18
C TYR A 277 -8.76 -11.18 9.44
N PRO A 278 -9.62 -10.18 9.67
CA PRO A 278 -10.94 -10.14 9.04
C PRO A 278 -10.89 -9.85 7.54
N ILE A 279 -9.83 -9.20 7.06
CA ILE A 279 -9.68 -8.74 5.68
C ILE A 279 -8.26 -9.02 5.16
N PHE A 280 -8.19 -9.54 3.93
CA PHE A 280 -7.01 -9.43 3.09
C PHE A 280 -7.26 -8.34 2.05
N ASP A 281 -6.54 -7.23 2.18
CA ASP A 281 -6.63 -6.09 1.29
C ASP A 281 -5.64 -6.27 0.13
N MET A 282 -6.16 -6.45 -1.08
CA MET A 282 -5.34 -6.62 -2.27
C MET A 282 -4.75 -5.29 -2.79
N MET A 283 -5.02 -4.19 -2.10
CA MET A 283 -4.60 -2.84 -2.46
C MET A 283 -5.12 -2.40 -3.85
N GLY A 284 -4.56 -1.35 -4.42
CA GLY A 284 -5.11 -0.65 -5.58
C GLY A 284 -5.40 -1.52 -6.82
N ALA A 285 -6.57 -1.29 -7.43
CA ALA A 285 -7.05 -1.95 -8.63
C ALA A 285 -7.34 -0.99 -9.80
N GLY A 286 -6.67 0.17 -9.79
CA GLY A 286 -6.76 1.16 -10.86
C GLY A 286 -8.00 2.06 -10.79
N LYS A 287 -8.19 2.89 -11.80
CA LYS A 287 -9.36 3.76 -11.90
C LYS A 287 -10.55 3.02 -12.48
N PRO A 288 -11.80 3.37 -12.11
CA PRO A 288 -13.00 2.66 -12.60
C PRO A 288 -13.15 2.67 -14.12
N ASP A 289 -12.78 3.78 -14.75
CA ASP A 289 -12.97 4.07 -16.16
C ASP A 289 -11.83 3.61 -17.08
N GLU A 290 -10.78 3.01 -16.51
CA GLU A 290 -9.63 2.51 -17.26
C GLU A 290 -9.62 0.97 -17.28
N ALA A 291 -9.40 0.34 -18.44
CA ALA A 291 -9.12 -1.10 -18.51
C ALA A 291 -7.80 -1.41 -17.80
N TYR A 292 -7.81 -2.38 -16.88
CA TYR A 292 -6.66 -2.67 -16.05
C TYR A 292 -6.57 -4.15 -15.70
N GLY A 293 -5.65 -4.87 -16.34
CA GLY A 293 -5.51 -6.33 -16.19
C GLY A 293 -5.26 -6.81 -14.76
N VAL A 294 -4.67 -5.97 -13.90
CA VAL A 294 -4.50 -6.28 -12.47
C VAL A 294 -5.87 -6.34 -11.76
N ARG A 295 -6.85 -5.53 -12.19
CA ARG A 295 -8.22 -5.60 -11.67
C ARG A 295 -8.85 -6.97 -11.96
N ASP A 296 -8.72 -7.46 -13.20
CA ASP A 296 -9.24 -8.76 -13.60
C ASP A 296 -8.55 -9.90 -12.84
N PHE A 297 -7.24 -9.78 -12.59
CA PHE A 297 -6.49 -10.72 -11.78
C PHE A 297 -7.05 -10.79 -10.35
N LYS A 298 -7.28 -9.63 -9.70
CA LYS A 298 -7.79 -9.52 -8.32
C LYS A 298 -9.23 -10.00 -8.21
N ALA A 299 -10.10 -9.59 -9.12
CA ALA A 299 -11.51 -9.99 -9.14
C ALA A 299 -11.72 -11.51 -9.10
N ARG A 300 -10.79 -12.28 -9.68
CA ARG A 300 -10.88 -13.76 -9.72
C ARG A 300 -10.69 -14.44 -8.36
N PHE A 301 -10.26 -13.70 -7.33
CA PHE A 301 -10.18 -14.22 -5.95
C PHE A 301 -11.51 -14.07 -5.18
N GLY A 302 -12.55 -13.46 -5.79
CA GLY A 302 -13.90 -13.43 -5.24
C GLY A 302 -14.12 -12.41 -4.14
N GLY A 303 -13.23 -11.41 -4.05
CA GLY A 303 -13.38 -10.32 -3.08
C GLY A 303 -14.39 -9.28 -3.48
N GLU A 304 -14.77 -8.45 -2.51
CA GLU A 304 -15.57 -7.26 -2.70
C GLU A 304 -14.76 -6.16 -3.39
N GLN A 305 -15.29 -5.62 -4.49
CA GLN A 305 -14.70 -4.44 -5.12
C GLN A 305 -15.19 -3.19 -4.40
N VAL A 306 -14.27 -2.42 -3.83
CA VAL A 306 -14.56 -1.17 -3.12
C VAL A 306 -13.93 0.04 -3.83
N GLU A 307 -14.53 1.23 -3.64
CA GLU A 307 -13.99 2.49 -4.14
C GLU A 307 -13.75 3.45 -2.98
N HIS A 308 -12.55 3.43 -2.42
CA HIS A 308 -12.13 4.36 -1.36
C HIS A 308 -11.38 5.58 -1.92
N GLY A 309 -10.98 5.52 -3.19
CA GLY A 309 -10.39 6.62 -3.92
C GLY A 309 -9.06 7.13 -3.37
N ARG A 310 -8.75 8.33 -3.78
CA ARG A 310 -7.56 9.09 -3.36
C ARG A 310 -7.93 10.55 -3.21
N PHE A 311 -7.22 11.27 -2.34
CA PHE A 311 -7.27 12.72 -2.32
C PHE A 311 -5.97 13.29 -2.87
N LEU A 312 -6.07 14.21 -3.81
CA LEU A 312 -4.94 14.82 -4.51
C LEU A 312 -4.95 16.33 -4.30
N CYS A 313 -3.87 16.85 -3.74
CA CYS A 313 -3.59 18.28 -3.68
C CYS A 313 -2.41 18.61 -4.57
N VAL A 314 -2.64 19.33 -5.66
CA VAL A 314 -1.57 19.77 -6.59
C VAL A 314 -0.96 21.05 -6.07
N CYS A 315 0.31 20.98 -5.66
CA CYS A 315 1.06 22.12 -5.09
C CYS A 315 1.75 22.95 -6.17
N GLN A 316 2.23 22.31 -7.25
CA GLN A 316 2.96 22.95 -8.35
C GLN A 316 2.38 22.52 -9.70
N SER A 317 1.35 23.22 -10.17
CA SER A 317 0.53 22.82 -11.32
C SER A 317 1.34 22.65 -12.62
N LEU A 318 2.33 23.51 -12.87
CA LEU A 318 3.17 23.40 -14.07
C LEU A 318 3.98 22.10 -14.07
N LEU A 319 4.70 21.80 -12.98
CA LEU A 319 5.50 20.57 -12.86
C LEU A 319 4.63 19.32 -12.86
N TYR A 320 3.46 19.38 -12.22
CA TYR A 320 2.49 18.29 -12.23
C TYR A 320 2.04 17.95 -13.65
N ASN A 321 1.70 18.96 -14.47
CA ASN A 321 1.26 18.76 -15.84
C ASN A 321 2.38 18.22 -16.74
N ILE A 322 3.61 18.73 -16.59
CA ILE A 322 4.78 18.20 -17.29
C ILE A 322 4.99 16.72 -16.93
N GLY A 323 4.90 16.37 -15.65
CA GLY A 323 5.02 14.99 -15.17
C GLY A 323 3.97 14.07 -15.78
N LYS A 324 2.71 14.50 -15.87
CA LYS A 324 1.61 13.74 -16.53
C LYS A 324 1.89 13.46 -18.01
N ILE A 325 2.39 14.44 -18.72
CA ILE A 325 2.76 14.29 -20.15
C ILE A 325 3.92 13.29 -20.27
N GLY A 326 4.96 13.42 -19.44
CA GLY A 326 6.10 12.50 -19.44
C GLY A 326 5.70 11.05 -19.20
N VAL A 327 4.85 10.79 -18.21
CA VAL A 327 4.32 9.44 -17.92
C VAL A 327 3.51 8.88 -19.08
N LYS A 328 2.66 9.71 -19.75
CA LYS A 328 1.92 9.27 -20.94
C LYS A 328 2.81 8.87 -22.09
N LEU A 329 3.92 9.60 -22.32
CA LEU A 329 4.88 9.29 -23.37
C LEU A 329 5.66 7.99 -23.09
N LEU A 330 6.04 7.74 -21.82
CA LEU A 330 6.74 6.52 -21.42
C LEU A 330 5.86 5.26 -21.53
N LYS A 331 4.54 5.39 -21.29
CA LYS A 331 3.59 4.26 -21.41
C LYS A 331 3.26 3.90 -22.87
N LYS A 332 3.49 4.79 -23.82
CA LYS A 332 3.24 4.55 -25.26
C LYS A 332 4.41 3.85 -25.98
N LYS A 333 5.59 3.80 -25.36
CA LYS A 333 6.75 3.02 -25.80
C LYS A 333 6.78 1.64 -25.10
#